data_c134fdf13cf3618daa8d786e28b31343
#
_entry.id   c134fdf13cf3618daa8d786e28b31343
#
_cell.length_a   1.000
_cell.length_b   1.000
_cell.length_c   1.000
_cell.angle_alpha   90.00
_cell.angle_beta   90.00
_cell.angle_gamma   90.00
#
_symmetry.space_group_name_H-M   'P 1'
#
loop_
_entity.id
_entity.type
_entity.pdbx_description
1 polymer ?
#
loop_
_entity_poly.entity_id
_entity_poly.type
_entity_poly.pdbx_seq_one_letter_code
_entity_poly.pdbx_strand_id
1 'polypeptide(L)'
;EVARVALPDEVTAPPVVRKGGVYVGAWDGRVRRFRGQTLEWSAETGAEVTAACLVVGERVYVGSRDGTLYAYEKDRPLFRFRAGGHLSASPTFYRGMVFVGSEDGWLYALDPKDGGVRYKVRTGPVHAPVAGYKGVLYIPTWQGEVYAFDPLSRETLWSVALEGEIWGGLAVGEEHVYVAGWDGVLRALDRLTGEEVWSLEVGKTTAGLAYAQGHVYAATEEGRLLAVDRRGQVVFEASGLGPVQVPPLPLPEEVLVVSLSGRLYRFGVG
;
A
#
# COMPACT_ATOMS: atom_id res chain seq x y z
N GLU A 1 -19.07 -9.24 18.88
CA GLU A 1 -18.99 -7.97 18.12
C GLU A 1 -18.73 -6.82 19.10
N VAL A 2 -17.60 -6.11 18.94
CA VAL A 2 -17.23 -5.01 19.86
C VAL A 2 -17.83 -3.68 19.40
N ALA A 3 -17.81 -3.43 18.09
CA ALA A 3 -18.35 -2.21 17.48
C ALA A 3 -18.67 -2.44 16.01
N ARG A 4 -19.70 -1.79 15.50
CA ARG A 4 -20.08 -1.79 14.09
C ARG A 4 -20.53 -0.38 13.69
N VAL A 5 -19.99 0.10 12.56
CA VAL A 5 -20.38 1.36 11.94
C VAL A 5 -20.76 1.06 10.49
N ALA A 6 -21.97 1.42 10.08
CA ALA A 6 -22.38 1.36 8.68
C ALA A 6 -21.90 2.62 7.97
N LEU A 7 -21.37 2.45 6.77
CA LEU A 7 -21.00 3.55 5.88
C LEU A 7 -21.97 3.60 4.70
N PRO A 8 -22.15 4.79 4.08
CA PRO A 8 -23.12 4.97 3.00
C PRO A 8 -22.77 4.22 1.72
N ASP A 9 -21.48 3.91 1.50
CA ASP A 9 -20.99 3.31 0.28
C ASP A 9 -19.85 2.32 0.57
N GLU A 10 -19.36 1.65 -0.47
CA GLU A 10 -18.35 0.60 -0.43
C GLU A 10 -17.01 1.13 0.11
N VAL A 11 -16.31 0.28 0.87
CA VAL A 11 -14.98 0.52 1.40
C VAL A 11 -14.03 -0.52 0.85
N THR A 12 -13.21 -0.13 -0.12
CA THR A 12 -12.13 -0.96 -0.67
C THR A 12 -10.76 -0.56 -0.15
N ALA A 13 -10.63 0.70 0.30
CA ALA A 13 -9.40 1.20 0.90
C ALA A 13 -9.14 0.57 2.28
N PRO A 14 -7.92 0.06 2.56
CA PRO A 14 -7.57 -0.41 3.89
C PRO A 14 -7.74 0.71 4.94
N PRO A 15 -8.38 0.43 6.10
CA PRO A 15 -8.48 1.40 7.17
C PRO A 15 -7.12 1.67 7.80
N VAL A 16 -6.88 2.89 8.22
CA VAL A 16 -5.63 3.31 8.87
C VAL A 16 -5.88 3.65 10.32
N VAL A 17 -5.18 2.97 11.23
CA VAL A 17 -5.28 3.23 12.68
C VAL A 17 -4.12 4.12 13.13
N ARG A 18 -4.43 5.29 13.68
CA ARG A 18 -3.44 6.22 14.26
C ARG A 18 -4.03 6.97 15.45
N LYS A 19 -3.25 7.10 16.52
CA LYS A 19 -3.64 7.86 17.74
C LYS A 19 -5.03 7.52 18.25
N GLY A 20 -5.37 6.22 18.29
CA GLY A 20 -6.66 5.73 18.76
C GLY A 20 -7.85 6.08 17.87
N GLY A 21 -7.62 6.62 16.67
CA GLY A 21 -8.63 6.85 15.65
C GLY A 21 -8.45 5.92 14.45
N VAL A 22 -9.56 5.57 13.80
CA VAL A 22 -9.62 4.80 12.56
C VAL A 22 -9.99 5.73 11.43
N TYR A 23 -9.16 5.80 10.41
CA TYR A 23 -9.39 6.58 9.21
C TYR A 23 -9.85 5.66 8.08
N VAL A 24 -10.94 6.02 7.40
CA VAL A 24 -11.57 5.22 6.36
C VAL A 24 -11.90 6.11 5.17
N GLY A 25 -11.40 5.73 3.99
CA GLY A 25 -11.87 6.25 2.72
C GLY A 25 -12.95 5.36 2.14
N ALA A 26 -13.90 5.92 1.41
CA ALA A 26 -14.99 5.18 0.79
C ALA A 26 -15.30 5.67 -0.64
N TRP A 27 -16.11 4.89 -1.34
CA TRP A 27 -16.52 5.18 -2.71
C TRP A 27 -17.45 6.39 -2.83
N ASP A 28 -18.07 6.81 -1.72
CA ASP A 28 -18.85 8.06 -1.67
C ASP A 28 -17.97 9.34 -1.74
N GLY A 29 -16.67 9.20 -1.99
CA GLY A 29 -15.76 10.32 -2.09
C GLY A 29 -15.45 10.99 -0.75
N ARG A 30 -15.56 10.27 0.35
CA ARG A 30 -15.28 10.82 1.68
C ARG A 30 -14.19 10.05 2.41
N VAL A 31 -13.36 10.79 3.12
CA VAL A 31 -12.53 10.26 4.20
C VAL A 31 -13.17 10.59 5.54
N ARG A 32 -13.19 9.62 6.46
CA ARG A 32 -13.77 9.71 7.80
C ARG A 32 -12.81 9.28 8.86
N ARG A 33 -12.88 9.92 10.02
CA ARG A 33 -12.17 9.49 11.21
C ARG A 33 -13.17 9.10 12.29
N PHE A 34 -13.02 7.89 12.82
CA PHE A 34 -13.81 7.34 13.91
C PHE A 34 -12.96 7.15 15.16
N ARG A 35 -13.57 7.30 16.33
CA ARG A 35 -13.07 6.83 17.62
C ARG A 35 -14.11 5.88 18.22
N GLY A 36 -13.80 4.60 18.28
CA GLY A 36 -14.83 3.59 18.48
C GLY A 36 -15.92 3.69 17.41
N GLN A 37 -17.16 3.89 17.81
CA GLN A 37 -18.31 4.09 16.89
C GLN A 37 -18.61 5.56 16.57
N THR A 38 -17.93 6.51 17.22
CA THR A 38 -18.20 7.93 17.05
C THR A 38 -17.45 8.49 15.85
N LEU A 39 -18.19 9.09 14.91
CA LEU A 39 -17.61 9.90 13.83
C LEU A 39 -17.07 11.20 14.41
N GLU A 40 -15.74 11.38 14.41
CA GLU A 40 -15.13 12.62 14.91
C GLU A 40 -15.12 13.71 13.83
N TRP A 41 -14.84 13.35 12.58
CA TRP A 41 -14.91 14.26 11.44
C TRP A 41 -15.01 13.51 10.12
N SER A 42 -15.41 14.22 9.07
CA SER A 42 -15.48 13.76 7.69
C SER A 42 -15.09 14.88 6.75
N ALA A 43 -14.37 14.55 5.68
CA ALA A 43 -13.99 15.49 4.61
C ALA A 43 -14.30 14.89 3.24
N GLU A 44 -14.64 15.76 2.29
CA GLU A 44 -15.01 15.38 0.92
C GLU A 44 -13.79 15.45 -0.01
N THR A 45 -13.75 14.51 -0.94
CA THR A 45 -12.91 14.53 -2.13
C THR A 45 -13.79 14.68 -3.39
N GLY A 46 -13.19 14.78 -4.56
CA GLY A 46 -13.96 14.98 -5.81
C GLY A 46 -14.51 13.70 -6.42
N ALA A 47 -14.03 12.53 -6.01
CA ALA A 47 -14.45 11.21 -6.46
C ALA A 47 -14.06 10.14 -5.43
N GLU A 48 -14.22 8.87 -5.79
CA GLU A 48 -13.98 7.71 -4.93
C GLU A 48 -12.58 7.72 -4.29
N VAL A 49 -12.52 7.28 -3.03
CA VAL A 49 -11.29 7.02 -2.29
C VAL A 49 -11.08 5.52 -2.21
N THR A 50 -10.23 5.00 -3.08
CA THR A 50 -9.94 3.56 -3.22
C THR A 50 -8.63 3.13 -2.57
N ALA A 51 -7.79 4.09 -2.19
CA ALA A 51 -6.49 3.86 -1.55
C ALA A 51 -6.52 4.26 -0.07
N ALA A 52 -5.67 3.63 0.73
CA ALA A 52 -5.51 4.00 2.13
C ALA A 52 -5.01 5.45 2.26
N CYS A 53 -5.54 6.19 3.23
CA CYS A 53 -5.03 7.52 3.52
C CYS A 53 -3.66 7.44 4.23
N LEU A 54 -2.84 8.46 4.05
CA LEU A 54 -1.60 8.64 4.80
C LEU A 54 -1.84 9.59 5.97
N VAL A 55 -1.47 9.17 7.17
CA VAL A 55 -1.57 10.00 8.38
C VAL A 55 -0.18 10.32 8.93
N VAL A 56 0.19 11.60 8.94
CA VAL A 56 1.47 12.11 9.45
C VAL A 56 1.20 13.19 10.49
N GLY A 57 1.44 12.88 11.75
CA GLY A 57 1.07 13.78 12.85
C GLY A 57 -0.45 13.98 12.94
N GLU A 58 -0.94 15.20 12.74
CA GLU A 58 -2.37 15.54 12.67
C GLU A 58 -2.87 15.68 11.22
N ARG A 59 -1.97 15.53 10.24
CA ARG A 59 -2.30 15.69 8.83
C ARG A 59 -2.71 14.38 8.20
N VAL A 60 -3.71 14.45 7.34
CA VAL A 60 -4.25 13.33 6.57
C VAL A 60 -4.17 13.67 5.10
N TYR A 61 -3.53 12.80 4.33
CA TYR A 61 -3.41 12.93 2.88
C TYR A 61 -4.23 11.82 2.22
N VAL A 62 -5.07 12.18 1.27
CA VAL A 62 -6.04 11.29 0.64
C VAL A 62 -5.93 11.42 -0.86
N GLY A 63 -5.57 10.32 -1.53
CA GLY A 63 -5.66 10.22 -2.99
C GLY A 63 -7.10 9.93 -3.41
N SER A 64 -7.56 10.57 -4.47
CA SER A 64 -8.89 10.37 -5.05
C SER A 64 -8.79 10.02 -6.53
N ARG A 65 -9.77 9.29 -7.04
CA ARG A 65 -9.88 8.95 -8.45
C ARG A 65 -10.16 10.15 -9.35
N ASP A 66 -10.47 11.32 -8.78
CA ASP A 66 -10.50 12.57 -9.55
C ASP A 66 -9.09 13.08 -9.95
N GLY A 67 -8.03 12.38 -9.53
CA GLY A 67 -6.64 12.76 -9.80
C GLY A 67 -6.07 13.78 -8.80
N THR A 68 -6.75 14.02 -7.69
CA THR A 68 -6.34 15.02 -6.71
C THR A 68 -5.88 14.36 -5.39
N LEU A 69 -4.75 14.79 -4.87
CA LEU A 69 -4.35 14.56 -3.49
C LEU A 69 -4.93 15.69 -2.63
N TYR A 70 -5.74 15.32 -1.69
CA TYR A 70 -6.30 16.22 -0.69
C TYR A 70 -5.53 16.10 0.62
N ALA A 71 -5.20 17.24 1.22
CA ALA A 71 -4.56 17.28 2.53
C ALA A 71 -5.46 18.01 3.53
N TYR A 72 -5.66 17.39 4.70
CA TYR A 72 -6.48 17.92 5.79
C TYR A 72 -5.69 17.92 7.10
N GLU A 73 -6.02 18.85 7.97
CA GLU A 73 -5.67 18.81 9.38
C GLU A 73 -6.96 18.78 10.19
N LYS A 74 -7.33 17.59 10.69
CA LYS A 74 -8.69 17.28 11.12
C LYS A 74 -9.66 17.47 9.95
N ASP A 75 -10.71 18.28 10.10
CA ASP A 75 -11.71 18.65 9.07
C ASP A 75 -11.30 19.86 8.23
N ARG A 76 -10.20 20.56 8.60
CA ARG A 76 -9.74 21.75 7.91
C ARG A 76 -8.91 21.38 6.67
N PRO A 77 -9.29 21.80 5.46
CA PRO A 77 -8.47 21.60 4.28
C PRO A 77 -7.18 22.43 4.36
N LEU A 78 -6.05 21.82 3.99
CA LEU A 78 -4.73 22.47 3.93
C LEU A 78 -4.39 22.88 2.51
N PHE A 79 -4.37 21.89 1.62
CA PHE A 79 -4.09 22.10 0.21
C PHE A 79 -4.69 20.98 -0.65
N ARG A 80 -4.65 21.19 -1.96
CA ARG A 80 -4.95 20.19 -2.99
C ARG A 80 -3.84 20.18 -4.01
N PHE A 81 -3.40 18.99 -4.42
CA PHE A 81 -2.48 18.81 -5.53
C PHE A 81 -3.17 17.97 -6.59
N ARG A 82 -3.16 18.43 -7.86
CA ARG A 82 -3.78 17.72 -8.98
C ARG A 82 -2.71 17.08 -9.86
N ALA A 83 -2.78 15.76 -10.04
CA ALA A 83 -2.02 14.98 -11.02
C ALA A 83 -2.75 14.94 -12.37
N GLY A 84 -2.11 14.34 -13.37
CA GLY A 84 -2.71 14.15 -14.71
C GLY A 84 -3.61 12.93 -14.85
N GLY A 85 -3.57 12.01 -13.89
CA GLY A 85 -4.35 10.76 -13.85
C GLY A 85 -4.89 10.44 -12.46
N HIS A 86 -5.62 9.34 -12.32
CA HIS A 86 -6.16 8.90 -11.05
C HIS A 86 -5.06 8.62 -10.02
N LEU A 87 -5.38 8.82 -8.74
CA LEU A 87 -4.53 8.49 -7.60
C LEU A 87 -5.08 7.25 -6.90
N SER A 88 -4.80 6.09 -7.47
CA SER A 88 -5.24 4.77 -6.96
C SER A 88 -4.28 4.16 -5.96
N ALA A 89 -3.04 4.65 -5.91
CA ALA A 89 -2.03 4.23 -4.94
C ALA A 89 -2.13 5.02 -3.63
N SER A 90 -1.90 4.35 -2.50
CA SER A 90 -1.82 5.03 -1.20
C SER A 90 -0.60 5.97 -1.17
N PRO A 91 -0.76 7.23 -0.72
CA PRO A 91 0.37 8.13 -0.55
C PRO A 91 1.36 7.60 0.49
N THR A 92 2.64 7.85 0.28
CA THR A 92 3.71 7.42 1.20
C THR A 92 4.51 8.61 1.69
N PHE A 93 4.74 8.70 3.02
CA PHE A 93 5.64 9.69 3.60
C PHE A 93 7.02 9.10 3.80
N TYR A 94 8.00 9.68 3.14
CA TYR A 94 9.38 9.24 3.26
C TYR A 94 10.36 10.41 3.14
N ARG A 95 11.40 10.44 3.96
CA ARG A 95 12.44 11.49 3.98
C ARG A 95 11.90 12.93 3.88
N GLY A 96 10.82 13.21 4.62
CA GLY A 96 10.24 14.56 4.69
C GLY A 96 9.38 14.97 3.49
N MET A 97 9.07 14.06 2.59
CA MET A 97 8.23 14.28 1.40
C MET A 97 7.03 13.33 1.38
N VAL A 98 5.96 13.76 0.75
CA VAL A 98 4.81 12.90 0.41
C VAL A 98 4.96 12.45 -1.03
N PHE A 99 5.03 11.15 -1.23
CA PHE A 99 5.10 10.53 -2.56
C PHE A 99 3.72 10.06 -2.96
N VAL A 100 3.34 10.39 -4.20
CA VAL A 100 2.04 10.06 -4.79
C VAL A 100 2.25 9.49 -6.18
N GLY A 101 1.88 8.23 -6.35
CA GLY A 101 1.84 7.58 -7.65
C GLY A 101 0.56 7.93 -8.39
N SER A 102 0.65 8.13 -9.69
CA SER A 102 -0.48 8.47 -10.55
C SER A 102 -0.54 7.58 -11.79
N GLU A 103 -1.74 7.38 -12.30
CA GLU A 103 -1.98 6.64 -13.54
C GLU A 103 -1.47 7.39 -14.79
N ASP A 104 -1.10 8.69 -14.65
CA ASP A 104 -0.43 9.45 -15.70
C ASP A 104 1.04 9.03 -15.94
N GLY A 105 1.53 8.09 -15.17
CA GLY A 105 2.88 7.52 -15.27
C GLY A 105 3.96 8.31 -14.56
N TRP A 106 3.58 9.18 -13.61
CA TRP A 106 4.52 9.91 -12.76
C TRP A 106 4.38 9.55 -11.29
N LEU A 107 5.51 9.44 -10.62
CA LEU A 107 5.59 9.52 -9.16
C LEU A 107 5.94 10.96 -8.79
N TYR A 108 5.07 11.61 -8.04
CA TYR A 108 5.24 12.99 -7.56
C TYR A 108 5.80 13.00 -6.15
N ALA A 109 6.83 13.82 -5.92
CA ALA A 109 7.38 14.13 -4.59
C ALA A 109 6.91 15.52 -4.18
N LEU A 110 6.07 15.61 -3.14
CA LEU A 110 5.40 16.81 -2.71
C LEU A 110 5.92 17.29 -1.36
N ASP A 111 5.94 18.61 -1.18
CA ASP A 111 6.10 19.20 0.15
C ASP A 111 4.87 18.88 1.01
N PRO A 112 5.05 18.30 2.22
CA PRO A 112 3.91 17.95 3.07
C PRO A 112 3.18 19.16 3.66
N LYS A 113 3.72 20.38 3.53
CA LYS A 113 3.13 21.59 4.11
C LYS A 113 2.10 22.24 3.21
N ASP A 114 2.44 22.36 1.93
CA ASP A 114 1.68 23.15 0.95
C ASP A 114 1.33 22.38 -0.34
N GLY A 115 1.83 21.13 -0.49
CA GLY A 115 1.60 20.32 -1.69
C GLY A 115 2.43 20.74 -2.91
N GLY A 116 3.40 21.64 -2.72
CA GLY A 116 4.29 22.05 -3.77
C GLY A 116 5.11 20.88 -4.33
N VAL A 117 5.17 20.74 -5.66
CA VAL A 117 5.95 19.69 -6.32
C VAL A 117 7.43 20.00 -6.17
N ARG A 118 8.13 19.17 -5.41
CA ARG A 118 9.59 19.22 -5.27
C ARG A 118 10.29 18.69 -6.50
N TYR A 119 9.80 17.56 -7.01
CA TYR A 119 10.18 16.94 -8.27
C TYR A 119 9.18 15.83 -8.63
N LYS A 120 9.33 15.26 -9.82
CA LYS A 120 8.60 14.07 -10.25
C LYS A 120 9.51 13.13 -11.05
N VAL A 121 9.18 11.84 -11.03
CA VAL A 121 9.95 10.78 -11.69
C VAL A 121 9.02 10.05 -12.65
N ARG A 122 9.48 9.81 -13.87
CA ARG A 122 8.76 8.99 -14.85
C ARG A 122 8.97 7.52 -14.51
N THR A 123 7.89 6.82 -14.22
CA THR A 123 7.94 5.41 -13.81
C THR A 123 7.03 4.51 -14.65
N GLY A 124 6.03 5.06 -15.29
CA GLY A 124 4.84 4.33 -15.73
C GLY A 124 3.73 4.41 -14.69
N PRO A 125 2.51 3.93 -15.00
CA PRO A 125 1.36 4.00 -14.09
C PRO A 125 1.63 3.29 -12.76
N VAL A 126 1.36 3.98 -11.65
CA VAL A 126 1.57 3.48 -10.29
C VAL A 126 0.22 3.27 -9.61
N HIS A 127 -0.15 2.02 -9.37
CA HIS A 127 -1.40 1.61 -8.71
C HIS A 127 -1.19 1.14 -7.28
N ALA A 128 0.02 0.74 -6.93
CA ALA A 128 0.38 0.22 -5.62
C ALA A 128 1.22 1.24 -4.82
N PRO A 129 1.15 1.22 -3.48
CA PRO A 129 1.95 2.11 -2.66
C PRO A 129 3.46 1.86 -2.85
N VAL A 130 4.23 2.94 -2.88
CA VAL A 130 5.70 2.86 -2.87
C VAL A 130 6.19 2.57 -1.45
N ALA A 131 7.30 1.84 -1.31
CA ALA A 131 7.88 1.51 -0.02
C ALA A 131 9.24 2.18 0.19
N GLY A 132 9.44 2.84 1.32
CA GLY A 132 10.70 3.47 1.70
C GLY A 132 11.48 2.63 2.70
N TYR A 133 12.75 2.31 2.40
CA TYR A 133 13.62 1.57 3.32
C TYR A 133 15.09 1.97 3.15
N LYS A 134 15.79 2.23 4.26
CA LYS A 134 17.25 2.55 4.32
C LYS A 134 17.72 3.56 3.24
N GLY A 135 16.94 4.59 2.99
CA GLY A 135 17.30 5.67 2.06
C GLY A 135 16.74 5.52 0.66
N VAL A 136 16.25 4.37 0.30
CA VAL A 136 15.74 4.04 -1.04
C VAL A 136 14.22 3.96 -1.05
N LEU A 137 13.59 4.42 -2.13
CA LEU A 137 12.20 4.17 -2.48
C LEU A 137 12.12 3.02 -3.48
N TYR A 138 11.28 2.06 -3.21
CA TYR A 138 10.95 0.96 -4.12
C TYR A 138 9.58 1.24 -4.72
N ILE A 139 9.51 1.29 -6.04
CA ILE A 139 8.36 1.79 -6.79
C ILE A 139 7.87 0.65 -7.68
N PRO A 140 6.76 -0.01 -7.35
CA PRO A 140 6.11 -0.95 -8.25
C PRO A 140 5.25 -0.18 -9.26
N THR A 141 5.28 -0.60 -10.52
CA THR A 141 4.38 -0.09 -11.55
C THR A 141 3.36 -1.13 -11.96
N TRP A 142 2.24 -0.68 -12.45
CA TRP A 142 1.21 -1.58 -12.96
C TRP A 142 1.71 -2.48 -14.10
N GLN A 143 2.64 -1.98 -14.91
CA GLN A 143 3.19 -2.72 -16.04
C GLN A 143 4.24 -3.80 -15.66
N GLY A 144 4.46 -4.04 -14.36
CA GLY A 144 5.39 -5.06 -13.87
C GLY A 144 6.82 -4.55 -13.64
N GLU A 145 7.09 -3.26 -13.82
CA GLU A 145 8.42 -2.73 -13.51
C GLU A 145 8.56 -2.39 -12.02
N VAL A 146 9.72 -2.65 -11.47
CA VAL A 146 10.11 -2.25 -10.11
C VAL A 146 11.35 -1.39 -10.19
N TYR A 147 11.30 -0.21 -9.57
CA TYR A 147 12.45 0.69 -9.46
C TYR A 147 12.94 0.77 -8.03
N ALA A 148 14.27 0.79 -7.84
CA ALA A 148 14.90 1.33 -6.64
C ALA A 148 15.41 2.74 -6.95
N PHE A 149 14.94 3.71 -6.21
CA PHE A 149 15.16 5.13 -6.46
C PHE A 149 15.68 5.83 -5.20
N ASP A 150 16.77 6.57 -5.32
CA ASP A 150 17.24 7.44 -4.25
C ASP A 150 16.54 8.80 -4.32
N PRO A 151 15.67 9.13 -3.35
CA PRO A 151 14.92 10.37 -3.37
C PRO A 151 15.76 11.64 -3.08
N LEU A 152 17.00 11.49 -2.64
CA LEU A 152 17.91 12.61 -2.37
C LEU A 152 18.75 12.96 -3.58
N SER A 153 19.45 11.98 -4.17
CA SER A 153 20.20 12.17 -5.43
C SER A 153 19.27 12.29 -6.63
N ARG A 154 18.04 11.77 -6.52
CA ARG A 154 17.03 11.65 -7.59
C ARG A 154 17.47 10.73 -8.73
N GLU A 155 18.21 9.70 -8.40
CA GLU A 155 18.74 8.73 -9.34
C GLU A 155 18.03 7.37 -9.17
N THR A 156 17.79 6.70 -10.29
CA THR A 156 17.41 5.29 -10.29
C THR A 156 18.65 4.46 -10.04
N LEU A 157 18.67 3.71 -8.94
CA LEU A 157 19.77 2.84 -8.58
C LEU A 157 19.77 1.57 -9.42
N TRP A 158 18.58 1.00 -9.60
CA TRP A 158 18.31 -0.12 -10.48
C TRP A 158 16.81 -0.16 -10.87
N SER A 159 16.53 -0.84 -11.95
CA SER A 159 15.15 -1.19 -12.34
C SER A 159 15.13 -2.58 -12.95
N VAL A 160 14.02 -3.28 -12.76
CA VAL A 160 13.78 -4.61 -13.33
C VAL A 160 12.37 -4.69 -13.85
N ALA A 161 12.20 -5.30 -15.02
CA ALA A 161 10.90 -5.63 -15.57
C ALA A 161 10.59 -7.09 -15.24
N LEU A 162 9.44 -7.31 -14.59
CA LEU A 162 8.93 -8.62 -14.23
C LEU A 162 7.77 -8.97 -15.17
N GLU A 163 7.47 -10.25 -15.26
CA GLU A 163 6.27 -10.70 -15.96
C GLU A 163 5.03 -10.45 -15.09
N GLY A 164 3.95 -9.97 -15.73
CA GLY A 164 2.66 -9.72 -15.08
C GLY A 164 2.53 -8.35 -14.41
N GLU A 165 1.28 -7.99 -14.20
CA GLU A 165 0.90 -6.71 -13.58
C GLU A 165 1.10 -6.76 -12.06
N ILE A 166 1.57 -5.64 -11.48
CA ILE A 166 1.70 -5.50 -10.02
C ILE A 166 0.55 -4.61 -9.51
N TRP A 167 -0.44 -5.22 -8.89
CA TRP A 167 -1.60 -4.53 -8.31
C TRP A 167 -1.42 -4.22 -6.82
N GLY A 168 -0.81 -5.14 -6.10
CA GLY A 168 -0.53 -5.01 -4.68
C GLY A 168 0.79 -4.31 -4.40
N GLY A 169 0.93 -3.78 -3.18
CA GLY A 169 2.19 -3.22 -2.71
C GLY A 169 3.26 -4.29 -2.56
N LEU A 170 4.51 -3.89 -2.74
CA LEU A 170 5.68 -4.70 -2.43
C LEU A 170 6.00 -4.67 -0.92
N ALA A 171 6.75 -5.64 -0.44
CA ALA A 171 7.32 -5.64 0.90
C ALA A 171 8.84 -5.54 0.84
N VAL A 172 9.44 -4.82 1.79
CA VAL A 172 10.89 -4.64 1.84
C VAL A 172 11.44 -5.20 3.13
N GLY A 173 12.33 -6.18 3.00
CA GLY A 173 13.11 -6.78 4.08
C GLY A 173 14.51 -6.20 4.18
N GLU A 174 15.33 -6.84 5.00
CA GLU A 174 16.71 -6.40 5.21
C GLU A 174 17.58 -6.60 3.97
N GLU A 175 17.40 -7.71 3.28
CA GLU A 175 18.20 -8.16 2.13
C GLU A 175 17.44 -8.09 0.82
N HIS A 176 16.10 -8.29 0.85
CA HIS A 176 15.30 -8.46 -0.34
C HIS A 176 14.14 -7.45 -0.44
N VAL A 177 13.76 -7.17 -1.68
CA VAL A 177 12.47 -6.59 -2.06
C VAL A 177 11.59 -7.74 -2.55
N TYR A 178 10.44 -7.91 -1.91
CA TYR A 178 9.49 -8.95 -2.28
C TYR A 178 8.38 -8.35 -3.12
N VAL A 179 8.10 -9.00 -4.24
CA VAL A 179 7.09 -8.57 -5.22
C VAL A 179 6.24 -9.76 -5.61
N ALA A 180 4.94 -9.58 -5.64
CA ALA A 180 4.03 -10.56 -6.21
C ALA A 180 3.05 -9.85 -7.14
N GLY A 181 2.71 -10.50 -8.24
CA GLY A 181 1.88 -9.94 -9.28
C GLY A 181 0.72 -10.84 -9.67
N TRP A 182 0.06 -10.42 -10.71
CA TRP A 182 -1.06 -11.14 -11.33
C TRP A 182 -0.66 -12.47 -11.98
N ASP A 183 0.62 -12.66 -12.28
CA ASP A 183 1.20 -13.91 -12.77
C ASP A 183 1.22 -15.03 -11.73
N GLY A 184 0.93 -14.69 -10.47
CA GLY A 184 0.87 -15.65 -9.36
C GLY A 184 2.23 -16.03 -8.79
N VAL A 185 3.30 -15.31 -9.14
CA VAL A 185 4.67 -15.61 -8.68
C VAL A 185 5.12 -14.57 -7.66
N LEU A 186 5.50 -15.04 -6.47
CA LEU A 186 6.22 -14.25 -5.47
C LEU A 186 7.73 -14.30 -5.79
N ARG A 187 8.34 -13.14 -5.96
CA ARG A 187 9.76 -12.99 -6.24
C ARG A 187 10.47 -12.26 -5.11
N ALA A 188 11.67 -12.70 -4.80
CA ALA A 188 12.60 -11.95 -3.96
C ALA A 188 13.72 -11.39 -4.85
N LEU A 189 13.83 -10.08 -4.88
CA LEU A 189 14.89 -9.36 -5.58
C LEU A 189 15.95 -8.92 -4.56
N ASP A 190 17.22 -9.05 -4.90
CA ASP A 190 18.28 -8.46 -4.10
C ASP A 190 18.04 -6.95 -3.97
N ARG A 191 18.05 -6.46 -2.76
CA ARG A 191 17.67 -5.07 -2.47
C ARG A 191 18.65 -4.04 -3.06
N LEU A 192 19.90 -4.41 -3.29
CA LEU A 192 20.95 -3.52 -3.77
C LEU A 192 21.10 -3.55 -5.29
N THR A 193 20.88 -4.72 -5.91
CA THR A 193 21.14 -4.92 -7.35
C THR A 193 19.85 -5.06 -8.17
N GLY A 194 18.73 -5.47 -7.56
CA GLY A 194 17.49 -5.79 -8.26
C GLY A 194 17.49 -7.17 -8.92
N GLU A 195 18.55 -7.96 -8.79
CA GLU A 195 18.62 -9.32 -9.33
C GLU A 195 17.65 -10.25 -8.58
N GLU A 196 16.97 -11.14 -9.33
CA GLU A 196 16.11 -12.16 -8.73
C GLU A 196 16.95 -13.18 -7.98
N VAL A 197 16.67 -13.35 -6.68
CA VAL A 197 17.34 -14.33 -5.81
C VAL A 197 16.60 -15.64 -5.81
N TRP A 198 15.28 -15.59 -5.74
CA TRP A 198 14.40 -16.74 -5.85
C TRP A 198 13.00 -16.32 -6.26
N SER A 199 12.25 -17.27 -6.79
CA SER A 199 10.83 -17.12 -7.11
C SER A 199 10.03 -18.35 -6.68
N LEU A 200 8.75 -18.14 -6.38
CA LEU A 200 7.83 -19.17 -5.87
C LEU A 200 6.42 -18.93 -6.41
N GLU A 201 5.79 -19.96 -6.96
CA GLU A 201 4.37 -19.92 -7.33
C GLU A 201 3.50 -19.91 -6.07
N VAL A 202 2.73 -18.85 -5.88
CA VAL A 202 1.86 -18.67 -4.71
C VAL A 202 0.38 -18.53 -5.08
N GLY A 203 0.09 -18.18 -6.31
CA GLY A 203 -1.25 -17.82 -6.82
C GLY A 203 -1.40 -16.30 -6.94
N LYS A 204 -2.47 -15.85 -7.59
CA LYS A 204 -2.70 -14.43 -7.90
C LYS A 204 -2.79 -13.59 -6.64
N THR A 205 -1.98 -12.53 -6.60
CA THR A 205 -1.86 -11.65 -5.44
C THR A 205 -2.16 -10.21 -5.84
N THR A 206 -3.28 -9.68 -5.36
CA THR A 206 -3.67 -8.27 -5.51
C THR A 206 -3.61 -7.51 -4.18
N ALA A 207 -3.55 -8.25 -3.08
CA ALA A 207 -3.59 -7.74 -1.71
C ALA A 207 -2.37 -6.91 -1.31
N GLY A 208 -1.25 -7.06 -2.01
CA GLY A 208 0.04 -6.60 -1.52
C GLY A 208 0.65 -7.55 -0.49
N LEU A 209 1.91 -7.31 -0.18
CA LEU A 209 2.72 -8.14 0.70
C LEU A 209 2.98 -7.44 2.03
N ALA A 210 3.26 -8.22 3.06
CA ALA A 210 3.80 -7.72 4.32
C ALA A 210 5.09 -8.44 4.67
N TYR A 211 6.03 -7.74 5.32
CA TYR A 211 7.26 -8.35 5.82
C TYR A 211 7.40 -8.09 7.31
N ALA A 212 7.61 -9.15 8.07
CA ALA A 212 7.88 -9.07 9.49
C ALA A 212 8.67 -10.30 9.95
N GLN A 213 9.56 -10.11 10.94
CA GLN A 213 10.29 -11.19 11.64
C GLN A 213 11.00 -12.17 10.69
N GLY A 214 11.57 -11.65 9.59
CA GLY A 214 12.30 -12.47 8.62
C GLY A 214 11.43 -13.23 7.61
N HIS A 215 10.12 -13.01 7.62
CA HIS A 215 9.17 -13.67 6.72
C HIS A 215 8.42 -12.67 5.86
N VAL A 216 8.16 -13.02 4.61
CA VAL A 216 7.19 -12.33 3.76
C VAL A 216 5.86 -13.08 3.81
N TYR A 217 4.80 -12.32 3.98
CA TYR A 217 3.42 -12.82 4.01
C TYR A 217 2.71 -12.42 2.73
N ALA A 218 2.17 -13.42 2.05
CA ALA A 218 1.37 -13.26 0.82
C ALA A 218 -0.02 -13.84 1.02
N ALA A 219 -1.04 -13.06 0.70
CA ALA A 219 -2.42 -13.54 0.66
C ALA A 219 -2.94 -13.47 -0.77
N THR A 220 -3.68 -14.50 -1.21
CA THR A 220 -4.07 -14.67 -2.61
C THR A 220 -5.57 -14.51 -2.82
N GLU A 221 -5.96 -14.29 -4.07
CA GLU A 221 -7.38 -14.24 -4.48
C GLU A 221 -8.08 -15.59 -4.31
N GLU A 222 -7.32 -16.70 -4.35
CA GLU A 222 -7.85 -18.05 -4.10
C GLU A 222 -8.07 -18.32 -2.60
N GLY A 223 -7.73 -17.35 -1.73
CA GLY A 223 -7.93 -17.46 -0.29
C GLY A 223 -6.88 -18.31 0.41
N ARG A 224 -5.63 -18.23 -0.05
CA ARG A 224 -4.45 -18.79 0.64
C ARG A 224 -3.70 -17.67 1.36
N LEU A 225 -3.12 -17.98 2.51
CA LEU A 225 -2.12 -17.19 3.20
C LEU A 225 -0.84 -18.01 3.30
N LEU A 226 0.26 -17.46 2.83
CA LEU A 226 1.57 -18.08 2.94
C LEU A 226 2.50 -17.17 3.76
N ALA A 227 3.34 -17.79 4.61
CA ALA A 227 4.52 -17.17 5.16
C ALA A 227 5.75 -17.84 4.57
N VAL A 228 6.63 -17.06 3.95
CA VAL A 228 7.81 -17.53 3.24
C VAL A 228 9.05 -16.91 3.88
N ASP A 229 10.05 -17.73 4.18
CA ASP A 229 11.31 -17.29 4.76
C ASP A 229 12.21 -16.57 3.72
N ARG A 230 13.35 -16.06 4.18
CA ARG A 230 14.31 -15.35 3.31
C ARG A 230 14.94 -16.21 2.21
N ARG A 231 14.85 -17.54 2.33
CA ARG A 231 15.39 -18.51 1.36
C ARG A 231 14.34 -18.98 0.36
N GLY A 232 13.10 -18.46 0.44
CA GLY A 232 12.01 -18.88 -0.42
C GLY A 232 11.30 -20.16 0.04
N GLN A 233 11.49 -20.58 1.30
CA GLN A 233 10.81 -21.76 1.84
C GLN A 233 9.49 -21.36 2.50
N VAL A 234 8.40 -22.06 2.15
CA VAL A 234 7.12 -21.88 2.80
C VAL A 234 7.21 -22.50 4.22
N VAL A 235 7.10 -21.63 5.22
CA VAL A 235 7.13 -22.05 6.64
C VAL A 235 5.74 -22.16 7.25
N PHE A 236 4.75 -21.52 6.63
CA PHE A 236 3.36 -21.60 7.05
C PHE A 236 2.45 -21.43 5.83
N GLU A 237 1.36 -22.19 5.82
CA GLU A 237 0.29 -22.05 4.83
C GLU A 237 -1.08 -22.29 5.48
N ALA A 238 -2.05 -21.44 5.13
CA ALA A 238 -3.47 -21.61 5.41
C ALA A 238 -4.28 -21.42 4.13
N SER A 239 -5.39 -22.10 4.01
CA SER A 239 -6.28 -22.04 2.83
C SER A 239 -7.75 -21.95 3.23
N GLY A 240 -8.63 -21.66 2.26
CA GLY A 240 -10.08 -21.58 2.50
C GLY A 240 -10.52 -20.27 3.17
N LEU A 241 -9.71 -19.22 3.09
CA LEU A 241 -10.02 -17.91 3.68
C LEU A 241 -11.07 -17.14 2.87
N GLY A 242 -11.28 -17.51 1.61
CA GLY A 242 -11.95 -16.69 0.60
C GLY A 242 -11.01 -15.60 0.07
N PRO A 243 -11.40 -14.90 -1.00
CA PRO A 243 -10.54 -13.90 -1.64
C PRO A 243 -10.04 -12.83 -0.67
N VAL A 244 -8.73 -12.51 -0.73
CA VAL A 244 -8.09 -11.50 0.10
C VAL A 244 -7.55 -10.40 -0.81
N GLN A 245 -7.91 -9.15 -0.54
CA GLN A 245 -7.48 -7.97 -1.32
C GLN A 245 -6.80 -6.88 -0.47
N VAL A 246 -6.57 -7.16 0.80
CA VAL A 246 -5.79 -6.28 1.68
C VAL A 246 -4.55 -7.02 2.18
N PRO A 247 -3.41 -6.33 2.34
CA PRO A 247 -2.20 -6.98 2.83
C PRO A 247 -2.44 -7.65 4.18
N PRO A 248 -1.84 -8.84 4.42
CA PRO A 248 -1.79 -9.41 5.76
C PRO A 248 -1.19 -8.43 6.75
N LEU A 249 -1.67 -8.42 7.99
CA LEU A 249 -1.15 -7.58 9.06
C LEU A 249 -0.40 -8.45 10.08
N PRO A 250 0.94 -8.56 9.96
CA PRO A 250 1.72 -9.27 10.95
C PRO A 250 1.85 -8.45 12.24
N LEU A 251 1.59 -9.10 13.36
CA LEU A 251 1.79 -8.64 14.72
C LEU A 251 2.88 -9.51 15.40
N PRO A 252 3.38 -9.16 16.58
CA PRO A 252 4.48 -9.90 17.21
C PRO A 252 4.24 -11.41 17.41
N GLU A 253 3.00 -11.81 17.66
CA GLU A 253 2.64 -13.20 17.96
C GLU A 253 1.62 -13.80 16.99
N GLU A 254 1.12 -13.00 16.06
CA GLU A 254 0.04 -13.41 15.16
C GLU A 254 0.05 -12.67 13.82
N VAL A 255 -0.62 -13.24 12.81
CA VAL A 255 -0.93 -12.57 11.56
C VAL A 255 -2.44 -12.45 11.41
N LEU A 256 -2.91 -11.25 11.11
CA LEU A 256 -4.31 -10.99 10.83
C LEU A 256 -4.54 -10.92 9.32
N VAL A 257 -5.60 -11.55 8.85
CA VAL A 257 -6.03 -11.53 7.44
C VAL A 257 -7.52 -11.24 7.39
N VAL A 258 -7.91 -10.32 6.52
CA VAL A 258 -9.32 -9.99 6.28
C VAL A 258 -9.68 -10.43 4.87
N SER A 259 -10.70 -11.28 4.73
CA SER A 259 -11.24 -11.69 3.42
C SER A 259 -12.33 -10.74 2.94
N LEU A 260 -12.60 -10.76 1.63
CA LEU A 260 -13.71 -10.00 1.03
C LEU A 260 -15.09 -10.38 1.58
N SER A 261 -15.24 -11.59 2.15
CA SER A 261 -16.46 -11.99 2.85
C SER A 261 -16.65 -11.29 4.21
N GLY A 262 -15.74 -10.40 4.59
CA GLY A 262 -15.76 -9.67 5.86
C GLY A 262 -15.32 -10.51 7.07
N ARG A 263 -14.66 -11.64 6.85
CA ARG A 263 -14.12 -12.48 7.94
C ARG A 263 -12.70 -12.05 8.30
N LEU A 264 -12.45 -11.95 9.60
CA LEU A 264 -11.14 -11.75 10.17
C LEU A 264 -10.59 -13.10 10.66
N TYR A 265 -9.42 -13.46 10.15
CA TYR A 265 -8.67 -14.65 10.56
C TYR A 265 -7.45 -14.22 11.37
N ARG A 266 -7.11 -15.04 12.37
CA ARG A 266 -5.95 -14.87 13.23
C ARG A 266 -5.13 -16.15 13.19
N PHE A 267 -3.86 -16.04 12.88
CA PHE A 267 -2.92 -17.17 12.85
C PHE A 267 -1.77 -16.86 13.80
N GLY A 268 -1.51 -17.77 14.75
CA GLY A 268 -0.32 -17.68 15.57
C GLY A 268 0.93 -17.88 14.72
N VAL A 269 1.93 -17.03 14.90
CA VAL A 269 3.29 -17.21 14.36
C VAL A 269 4.14 -17.65 15.54
N GLY A 270 4.36 -18.97 15.63
CA GLY A 270 5.20 -19.60 16.64
C GLY A 270 6.64 -19.70 16.19
#